data_bbe5c2af38b887b36f26a423bb94c195
#
_entry.id   bbe5c2af38b887b36f26a423bb94c195
#
_cell.length_a   1.000
_cell.length_b   1.000
_cell.length_c   1.000
_cell.angle_alpha   90.00
_cell.angle_beta   90.00
_cell.angle_gamma   90.00
#
_symmetry.space_group_name_H-M   'P 1'
#
loop_
_entity.id
_entity.type
_entity.pdbx_description
1 polymer ?
#
loop_
_entity_poly.entity_id
_entity_poly.type
_entity_poly.pdbx_seq_one_letter_code
_entity_poly.pdbx_strand_id
1 'polypeptide(L)'
;SWWAALLPVSYAYAGWNAAAYMAGEVRCPGTNLPRAIIGGAVAVTVLYLAVNALFFYAIPEADWEPVIAVGQLAASRLLGDAGSLVVSAIIAMAMFGSVSAMTAVGPRIYFAMARDGLAPHLLGRLSESGRVPVIAIVAQGVLAALLALTGAFEALLIYIGSSLLLFNALTISTLFVVRWRGE
;
A
#
# COMPACT_ATOMS: atom_id res chain seq x y z
N SER A 1 -13.56 18.83 5.74
CA SER A 1 -13.82 18.27 7.08
C SER A 1 -12.66 17.38 7.49
N TRP A 2 -12.30 17.37 8.75
CA TRP A 2 -11.20 16.55 9.31
C TRP A 2 -11.32 15.06 8.94
N TRP A 3 -12.52 14.52 8.87
CA TRP A 3 -12.78 13.14 8.50
C TRP A 3 -12.35 12.81 7.05
N ALA A 4 -12.53 13.74 6.13
CA ALA A 4 -12.10 13.55 4.74
C ALA A 4 -10.57 13.50 4.61
N ALA A 5 -9.84 14.20 5.49
CA ALA A 5 -8.37 14.16 5.51
C ALA A 5 -7.81 12.85 6.11
N LEU A 6 -8.57 12.18 6.98
CA LEU A 6 -8.12 10.92 7.59
C LEU A 6 -8.05 9.75 6.58
N LEU A 7 -8.89 9.73 5.55
CA LEU A 7 -8.88 8.68 4.54
C LEU A 7 -7.55 8.59 3.78
N PRO A 8 -7.05 9.68 3.14
CA PRO A 8 -5.76 9.63 2.45
C PRO A 8 -4.58 9.39 3.41
N VAL A 9 -4.64 9.91 4.63
CA VAL A 9 -3.59 9.65 5.65
C VAL A 9 -3.59 8.16 6.02
N SER A 10 -4.73 7.56 6.30
CA SER A 10 -4.83 6.13 6.59
C SER A 10 -4.36 5.27 5.43
N TYR A 11 -4.64 5.69 4.19
CA TYR A 11 -4.15 5.02 2.99
C TYR A 11 -2.63 5.12 2.87
N ALA A 12 -2.03 6.27 3.19
CA ALA A 12 -0.58 6.46 3.15
C ALA A 12 0.17 5.54 4.14
N TYR A 13 -0.48 5.14 5.24
CA TYR A 13 0.05 4.16 6.19
C TYR A 13 -0.40 2.72 5.90
N ALA A 14 -1.15 2.47 4.83
CA ALA A 14 -1.53 1.12 4.43
C ALA A 14 -0.30 0.32 3.97
N GLY A 15 -0.41 -1.02 4.03
CA GLY A 15 0.66 -1.92 3.56
C GLY A 15 1.44 -2.61 4.68
N TRP A 16 1.31 -2.20 5.95
CA TRP A 16 1.91 -2.91 7.09
C TRP A 16 1.44 -4.38 7.17
N ASN A 17 0.22 -4.67 6.74
CA ASN A 17 -0.37 -5.99 6.66
C ASN A 17 0.31 -6.90 5.63
N ALA A 18 0.99 -6.35 4.61
CA ALA A 18 1.75 -7.12 3.63
C ALA A 18 2.82 -8.00 4.29
N ALA A 19 3.44 -7.51 5.36
CA ALA A 19 4.41 -8.28 6.13
C ALA A 19 3.76 -9.51 6.81
N ALA A 20 2.51 -9.40 7.26
CA ALA A 20 1.77 -10.51 7.86
C ALA A 20 1.44 -11.60 6.82
N TYR A 21 1.13 -11.23 5.59
CA TYR A 21 0.85 -12.19 4.50
C TYR A 21 2.07 -13.02 4.11
N MET A 22 3.27 -12.52 4.39
CA MET A 22 4.53 -13.22 4.14
C MET A 22 5.07 -13.93 5.39
N ALA A 23 4.33 -13.95 6.51
CA ALA A 23 4.80 -14.48 7.79
C ALA A 23 5.34 -15.92 7.71
N GLY A 24 4.76 -16.77 6.85
CA GLY A 24 5.19 -18.15 6.63
C GLY A 24 6.56 -18.29 5.95
N GLU A 25 7.09 -17.22 5.36
CA GLU A 25 8.40 -17.19 4.69
C GLU A 25 9.48 -16.47 5.54
N VAL A 26 9.07 -15.85 6.64
CA VAL A 26 9.96 -15.11 7.53
C VAL A 26 10.61 -16.06 8.54
N ARG A 27 11.94 -15.99 8.68
CA ARG A 27 12.65 -16.73 9.73
C ARG A 27 12.32 -16.14 11.10
N CYS A 28 12.00 -16.99 12.08
CA CYS A 28 11.60 -16.57 13.43
C CYS A 28 10.50 -15.50 13.43
N PRO A 29 9.32 -15.78 12.85
CA PRO A 29 8.30 -14.76 12.60
C PRO A 29 7.82 -14.07 13.89
N GLY A 30 7.73 -14.79 15.02
CA GLY A 30 7.31 -14.24 16.30
C GLY A 30 8.17 -13.08 16.83
N THR A 31 9.42 -12.98 16.39
CA THR A 31 10.35 -11.91 16.81
C THR A 31 10.61 -10.91 15.68
N ASN A 32 10.82 -11.41 14.47
CA ASN A 32 11.24 -10.56 13.36
C ASN A 32 10.08 -9.77 12.77
N LEU A 33 8.88 -10.35 12.73
CA LEU A 33 7.72 -9.70 12.17
C LEU A 33 7.30 -8.44 12.97
N PRO A 34 7.13 -8.49 14.30
CA PRO A 34 6.83 -7.30 15.08
C PRO A 34 7.93 -6.22 14.96
N ARG A 35 9.20 -6.61 14.97
CA ARG A 35 10.31 -5.67 14.80
C ARG A 35 10.29 -4.99 13.43
N ALA A 36 10.04 -5.74 12.37
CA ALA A 36 9.96 -5.22 11.02
C ALA A 36 8.76 -4.25 10.85
N ILE A 37 7.58 -4.61 11.38
CA ILE A 37 6.38 -3.77 11.30
C ILE A 37 6.57 -2.48 12.12
N ILE A 38 7.00 -2.58 13.37
CA ILE A 38 7.18 -1.41 14.24
C ILE A 38 8.31 -0.52 13.70
N GLY A 39 9.47 -1.10 13.37
CA GLY A 39 10.59 -0.36 12.81
C GLY A 39 10.26 0.32 11.49
N GLY A 40 9.55 -0.37 10.61
CA GLY A 40 9.05 0.17 9.35
C GLY A 40 8.07 1.32 9.57
N ALA A 41 7.10 1.17 10.47
CA ALA A 41 6.14 2.21 10.78
C ALA A 41 6.82 3.47 11.35
N VAL A 42 7.77 3.33 12.26
CA VAL A 42 8.54 4.44 12.83
C VAL A 42 9.36 5.13 11.73
N ALA A 43 10.07 4.37 10.90
CA ALA A 43 10.88 4.92 9.80
C ALA A 43 10.03 5.71 8.80
N VAL A 44 8.88 5.16 8.40
CA VAL A 44 7.93 5.83 7.49
C VAL A 44 7.36 7.10 8.13
N THR A 45 7.02 7.06 9.43
CA THR A 45 6.51 8.24 10.14
C THR A 45 7.55 9.37 10.15
N VAL A 46 8.80 9.06 10.48
CA VAL A 46 9.89 10.05 10.47
C VAL A 46 10.09 10.62 9.06
N LEU A 47 10.08 9.76 8.05
CA LEU A 47 10.21 10.18 6.65
C LEU A 47 9.04 11.09 6.23
N TYR A 48 7.81 10.75 6.58
CA TYR A 48 6.64 11.57 6.25
C TYR A 48 6.68 12.93 6.94
N LEU A 49 7.09 12.97 8.21
CA LEU A 49 7.26 14.25 8.90
C LEU A 49 8.33 15.11 8.23
N ALA A 50 9.46 14.53 7.85
CA ALA A 50 10.53 15.26 7.16
C ALA A 50 10.08 15.77 5.79
N VAL A 51 9.39 14.95 4.99
CA VAL A 51 8.89 15.32 3.67
C VAL A 51 7.80 16.40 3.79
N ASN A 52 6.88 16.28 4.75
CA ASN A 52 5.87 17.32 4.98
C ASN A 52 6.51 18.64 5.42
N ALA A 53 7.48 18.60 6.35
CA ALA A 53 8.22 19.80 6.73
C ALA A 53 8.92 20.47 5.53
N LEU A 54 9.48 19.66 4.62
CA LEU A 54 10.06 20.16 3.37
C LEU A 54 9.00 20.84 2.48
N PHE A 55 7.80 20.25 2.35
CA PHE A 55 6.73 20.84 1.54
C PHE A 55 6.26 22.17 2.12
N PHE A 56 6.06 22.26 3.44
CA PHE A 56 5.72 23.51 4.12
C PHE A 56 6.80 24.58 3.94
N TYR A 57 8.06 24.18 3.90
CA TYR A 57 9.15 25.11 3.65
C TYR A 57 9.21 25.57 2.19
N ALA A 58 8.99 24.65 1.25
CA ALA A 58 9.19 24.89 -0.19
C ALA A 58 8.02 25.61 -0.86
N ILE A 59 6.78 25.43 -0.36
CA ILE A 59 5.56 25.93 -0.99
C ILE A 59 4.94 27.01 -0.13
N PRO A 60 4.89 28.29 -0.61
CA PRO A 60 4.21 29.39 0.07
C PRO A 60 2.72 29.10 0.26
N GLU A 61 2.15 29.60 1.35
CA GLU A 61 0.74 29.36 1.73
C GLU A 61 -0.26 29.79 0.64
N ALA A 62 0.07 30.81 -0.14
CA ALA A 62 -0.74 31.29 -1.25
C ALA A 62 -0.88 30.28 -2.42
N ASP A 63 0.04 29.34 -2.55
CA ASP A 63 0.08 28.36 -3.64
C ASP A 63 -0.46 26.97 -3.20
N TRP A 64 -1.06 26.88 -2.03
CA TRP A 64 -1.70 25.65 -1.50
C TRP A 64 -3.08 25.38 -2.12
N GLU A 65 -3.19 25.56 -3.43
CA GLU A 65 -4.34 25.01 -4.16
C GLU A 65 -4.22 23.48 -4.27
N PRO A 66 -5.30 22.76 -4.54
CA PRO A 66 -5.25 21.31 -4.64
C PRO A 66 -4.36 20.85 -5.81
N VAL A 67 -3.08 20.68 -5.50
CA VAL A 67 -2.04 20.24 -6.45
C VAL A 67 -1.89 18.72 -6.34
N ILE A 68 -2.12 18.01 -7.44
CA ILE A 68 -1.96 16.55 -7.48
C ILE A 68 -0.49 16.12 -7.33
N ALA A 69 0.45 16.93 -7.79
CA ALA A 69 1.88 16.61 -7.82
C ALA A 69 2.72 17.50 -6.88
N VAL A 70 2.37 17.50 -5.58
CA VAL A 70 3.04 18.34 -4.56
C VAL A 70 4.56 18.13 -4.52
N GLY A 71 5.02 16.88 -4.66
CA GLY A 71 6.45 16.56 -4.66
C GLY A 71 7.19 17.17 -5.85
N GLN A 72 6.59 17.19 -7.03
CA GLN A 72 7.17 17.82 -8.23
C GLN A 72 7.18 19.33 -8.08
N LEU A 73 6.13 19.94 -7.56
CA LEU A 73 6.06 21.38 -7.31
C LEU A 73 7.15 21.82 -6.32
N ALA A 74 7.29 21.14 -5.19
CA ALA A 74 8.33 21.42 -4.22
C ALA A 74 9.74 21.30 -4.83
N ALA A 75 9.96 20.25 -5.63
CA ALA A 75 11.24 20.04 -6.30
C ALA A 75 11.55 21.13 -7.32
N SER A 76 10.58 21.58 -8.11
CA SER A 76 10.78 22.66 -9.08
C SER A 76 11.12 24.00 -8.40
N ARG A 77 10.51 24.26 -7.24
CA ARG A 77 10.77 25.47 -6.45
C ARG A 77 12.17 25.48 -5.80
N LEU A 78 12.60 24.32 -5.28
CA LEU A 78 13.87 24.21 -4.56
C LEU A 78 15.08 24.00 -5.48
N LEU A 79 14.90 23.22 -6.55
CA LEU A 79 15.99 22.70 -7.39
C LEU A 79 15.86 23.10 -8.87
N GLY A 80 14.81 23.85 -9.22
CA GLY A 80 14.51 24.18 -10.60
C GLY A 80 14.02 23.00 -11.45
N ASP A 81 13.93 23.20 -12.77
CA ASP A 81 13.33 22.21 -13.69
C ASP A 81 14.11 20.90 -13.76
N ALA A 82 15.44 20.96 -13.72
CA ALA A 82 16.28 19.76 -13.70
C ALA A 82 16.05 18.92 -12.42
N GLY A 83 15.93 19.57 -11.26
CA GLY A 83 15.63 18.91 -10.00
C GLY A 83 14.24 18.30 -9.98
N SER A 84 13.25 18.98 -10.55
CA SER A 84 11.89 18.46 -10.73
C SER A 84 11.88 17.17 -11.56
N LEU A 85 12.64 17.11 -12.65
CA LEU A 85 12.75 15.91 -13.48
C LEU A 85 13.35 14.72 -12.70
N VAL A 86 14.41 14.96 -11.95
CA VAL A 86 15.07 13.93 -11.12
C VAL A 86 14.11 13.39 -10.05
N VAL A 87 13.42 14.28 -9.33
CA VAL A 87 12.45 13.86 -8.30
C VAL A 87 11.29 13.10 -8.92
N SER A 88 10.77 13.52 -10.07
CA SER A 88 9.73 12.80 -10.81
C SER A 88 10.18 11.40 -11.22
N ALA A 89 11.42 11.23 -11.65
CA ALA A 89 11.98 9.92 -11.97
C ALA A 89 12.09 9.02 -10.73
N ILE A 90 12.51 9.57 -9.59
CA ILE A 90 12.57 8.84 -8.29
C ILE A 90 11.17 8.41 -7.87
N ILE A 91 10.17 9.28 -7.97
CA ILE A 91 8.77 8.94 -7.66
C ILE A 91 8.28 7.83 -8.58
N ALA A 92 8.56 7.90 -9.88
CA ALA A 92 8.18 6.85 -10.83
C ALA A 92 8.83 5.50 -10.49
N MET A 93 10.10 5.49 -10.13
CA MET A 93 10.80 4.28 -9.67
C MET A 93 10.19 3.71 -8.37
N ALA A 94 9.85 4.57 -7.42
CA ALA A 94 9.21 4.17 -6.17
C ALA A 94 7.82 3.57 -6.42
N MET A 95 7.02 4.16 -7.32
CA MET A 95 5.72 3.62 -7.76
C MET A 95 5.89 2.25 -8.41
N PHE A 96 6.88 2.06 -9.29
CA PHE A 96 7.17 0.78 -9.91
C PHE A 96 7.53 -0.28 -8.85
N GLY A 97 8.36 0.08 -7.86
CA GLY A 97 8.69 -0.79 -6.74
C GLY A 97 7.45 -1.19 -5.91
N SER A 98 6.56 -0.24 -5.66
CA SER A 98 5.30 -0.49 -4.93
C SER A 98 4.38 -1.46 -5.69
N VAL A 99 4.18 -1.24 -7.00
CA VAL A 99 3.38 -2.13 -7.86
C VAL A 99 3.98 -3.53 -7.88
N SER A 100 5.32 -3.64 -8.00
CA SER A 100 6.04 -4.92 -7.99
C SER A 100 5.82 -5.67 -6.67
N ALA A 101 5.93 -4.97 -5.52
CA ALA A 101 5.68 -5.56 -4.21
C ALA A 101 4.23 -6.04 -4.06
N MET A 102 3.25 -5.25 -4.48
CA MET A 102 1.83 -5.63 -4.43
C MET A 102 1.51 -6.80 -5.37
N THR A 103 2.17 -6.88 -6.52
CA THR A 103 2.04 -8.02 -7.44
C THR A 103 2.61 -9.30 -6.84
N ALA A 104 3.62 -9.20 -6.00
CA ALA A 104 4.18 -10.36 -5.31
C ALA A 104 3.30 -10.82 -4.13
N VAL A 105 2.71 -9.89 -3.37
CA VAL A 105 2.00 -10.18 -2.11
C VAL A 105 0.51 -10.49 -2.35
N GLY A 106 -0.17 -9.71 -3.19
CA GLY A 106 -1.63 -9.80 -3.39
C GLY A 106 -2.13 -11.19 -3.79
N PRO A 107 -1.50 -11.85 -4.79
CA PRO A 107 -1.94 -13.16 -5.24
C PRO A 107 -1.90 -14.26 -4.18
N ARG A 108 -1.09 -14.11 -3.13
CA ARG A 108 -1.00 -15.07 -2.02
C ARG A 108 -2.27 -15.11 -1.20
N ILE A 109 -2.98 -13.99 -1.09
CA ILE A 109 -4.28 -13.92 -0.40
C ILE A 109 -5.30 -14.73 -1.20
N TYR A 110 -5.38 -14.51 -2.51
CA TYR A 110 -6.31 -15.25 -3.38
C TYR A 110 -5.99 -16.74 -3.40
N PHE A 111 -4.71 -17.09 -3.37
CA PHE A 111 -4.25 -18.47 -3.28
C PHE A 111 -4.70 -19.13 -1.96
N ALA A 112 -4.52 -18.46 -0.83
CA ALA A 112 -4.95 -18.94 0.47
C ALA A 112 -6.48 -19.10 0.52
N MET A 113 -7.23 -18.09 0.09
CA MET A 113 -8.69 -18.14 0.01
C MET A 113 -9.19 -19.28 -0.88
N ALA A 114 -8.52 -19.54 -2.00
CA ALA A 114 -8.90 -20.65 -2.89
C ALA A 114 -8.65 -22.02 -2.25
N ARG A 115 -7.61 -22.15 -1.44
CA ARG A 115 -7.34 -23.38 -0.66
C ARG A 115 -8.37 -23.60 0.44
N ASP A 116 -8.87 -22.53 1.03
CA ASP A 116 -9.90 -22.57 2.07
C ASP A 116 -11.33 -22.68 1.49
N GLY A 117 -11.47 -22.77 0.16
CA GLY A 117 -12.77 -22.88 -0.51
C GLY A 117 -13.56 -21.58 -0.59
N LEU A 118 -12.92 -20.43 -0.24
CA LEU A 118 -13.54 -19.11 -0.23
C LEU A 118 -13.38 -18.34 -1.56
N ALA A 119 -12.59 -18.89 -2.49
CA ALA A 119 -12.34 -18.32 -3.82
C ALA A 119 -12.32 -19.42 -4.88
N PRO A 120 -12.47 -19.07 -6.20
CA PRO A 120 -12.42 -20.03 -7.28
C PRO A 120 -11.14 -20.90 -7.23
N HIS A 121 -11.29 -22.21 -7.34
CA HIS A 121 -10.22 -23.19 -7.20
C HIS A 121 -9.05 -22.98 -8.17
N LEU A 122 -9.30 -22.29 -9.31
CA LEU A 122 -8.27 -21.93 -10.29
C LEU A 122 -7.19 -21.00 -9.71
N LEU A 123 -7.56 -20.12 -8.77
CA LEU A 123 -6.63 -19.19 -8.12
C LEU A 123 -5.68 -19.92 -7.14
N GLY A 124 -6.04 -21.13 -6.71
CA GLY A 124 -5.23 -22.00 -5.85
C GLY A 124 -4.20 -22.85 -6.61
N ARG A 125 -4.06 -22.70 -7.92
CA ARG A 125 -3.08 -23.48 -8.71
C ARG A 125 -1.73 -22.79 -8.71
N LEU A 126 -0.68 -23.57 -8.41
CA LEU A 126 0.72 -23.15 -8.52
C LEU A 126 1.30 -23.58 -9.85
N SER A 127 2.21 -22.77 -10.40
CA SER A 127 3.01 -23.16 -11.57
C SER A 127 3.98 -24.29 -11.21
N GLU A 128 4.15 -25.25 -12.11
CA GLU A 128 5.06 -26.39 -11.92
C GLU A 128 6.52 -25.99 -11.79
N SER A 129 6.96 -24.95 -12.53
CA SER A 129 8.35 -24.52 -12.58
C SER A 129 8.78 -23.59 -11.43
N GLY A 130 7.86 -22.82 -10.82
CA GLY A 130 8.22 -21.79 -9.85
C GLY A 130 7.40 -21.78 -8.56
N ARG A 131 6.43 -22.67 -8.41
CA ARG A 131 5.49 -22.69 -7.27
C ARG A 131 4.82 -21.33 -7.02
N VAL A 132 4.56 -20.58 -8.11
CA VAL A 132 3.98 -19.25 -8.08
C VAL A 132 2.53 -19.31 -8.54
N PRO A 133 1.57 -18.60 -7.93
CA PRO A 133 0.15 -18.60 -8.33
C PRO A 133 -0.08 -17.70 -9.55
N VAL A 134 0.39 -18.15 -10.73
CA VAL A 134 0.38 -17.36 -11.99
C VAL A 134 -1.04 -16.89 -12.35
N ILE A 135 -2.04 -17.74 -12.19
CA ILE A 135 -3.43 -17.39 -12.52
C ILE A 135 -3.92 -16.25 -11.64
N ALA A 136 -3.60 -16.26 -10.35
CA ALA A 136 -3.97 -15.20 -9.42
C ALA A 136 -3.24 -13.88 -9.76
N ILE A 137 -1.98 -13.95 -10.16
CA ILE A 137 -1.19 -12.77 -10.60
C ILE A 137 -1.81 -12.15 -11.85
N VAL A 138 -2.12 -12.96 -12.87
CA VAL A 138 -2.71 -12.49 -14.12
C VAL A 138 -4.10 -11.90 -13.87
N ALA A 139 -4.95 -12.57 -13.08
CA ALA A 139 -6.27 -12.08 -12.72
C ALA A 139 -6.21 -10.72 -12.03
N GLN A 140 -5.29 -10.56 -11.06
CA GLN A 140 -5.06 -9.27 -10.38
C GLN A 140 -4.60 -8.20 -11.36
N GLY A 141 -3.65 -8.52 -12.25
CA GLY A 141 -3.12 -7.58 -13.24
C GLY A 141 -4.19 -7.12 -14.23
N VAL A 142 -5.01 -8.03 -14.73
CA VAL A 142 -6.14 -7.70 -15.63
C VAL A 142 -7.15 -6.80 -14.92
N LEU A 143 -7.55 -7.15 -13.69
CA LEU A 143 -8.47 -6.33 -12.92
C LEU A 143 -7.91 -4.93 -12.66
N ALA A 144 -6.64 -4.82 -12.27
CA ALA A 144 -5.98 -3.54 -12.05
C ALA A 144 -5.92 -2.70 -13.34
N ALA A 145 -5.60 -3.31 -14.48
CA ALA A 145 -5.59 -2.64 -15.77
C ALA A 145 -6.99 -2.13 -16.17
N LEU A 146 -8.03 -2.95 -16.00
CA LEU A 146 -9.40 -2.55 -16.28
C LEU A 146 -9.83 -1.36 -15.40
N LEU A 147 -9.53 -1.41 -14.10
CA LEU A 147 -9.82 -0.30 -13.19
C LEU A 147 -9.05 0.97 -13.55
N ALA A 148 -7.78 0.85 -13.94
CA ALA A 148 -6.97 1.99 -14.38
C ALA A 148 -7.56 2.66 -15.65
N LEU A 149 -8.11 1.88 -16.58
CA LEU A 149 -8.74 2.38 -17.78
C LEU A 149 -10.02 3.18 -17.52
N THR A 150 -10.66 3.02 -16.36
CA THR A 150 -11.85 3.81 -16.01
C THR A 150 -11.55 5.28 -15.78
N GLY A 151 -10.29 5.66 -15.55
CA GLY A 151 -9.86 7.04 -15.26
C GLY A 151 -10.41 7.63 -13.96
N ALA A 152 -11.13 6.86 -13.16
CA ALA A 152 -11.81 7.30 -11.95
C ALA A 152 -10.87 7.26 -10.73
N PHE A 153 -9.68 7.87 -10.82
CA PHE A 153 -8.65 7.79 -9.78
C PHE A 153 -9.16 8.20 -8.40
N GLU A 154 -9.84 9.34 -8.28
CA GLU A 154 -10.35 9.82 -6.99
C GLU A 154 -11.41 8.88 -6.38
N ALA A 155 -12.35 8.40 -7.21
CA ALA A 155 -13.36 7.46 -6.78
C ALA A 155 -12.75 6.13 -6.31
N LEU A 156 -11.75 5.62 -7.04
CA LEU A 156 -11.01 4.42 -6.66
C LEU A 156 -10.25 4.61 -5.34
N LEU A 157 -9.64 5.77 -5.13
CA LEU A 157 -8.89 6.08 -3.92
C LEU A 157 -9.81 6.13 -2.68
N ILE A 158 -10.98 6.74 -2.80
CA ILE A 158 -11.99 6.77 -1.75
C ILE A 158 -12.53 5.36 -1.47
N TYR A 159 -12.87 4.60 -2.52
CA TYR A 159 -13.40 3.24 -2.40
C TYR A 159 -12.40 2.30 -1.73
N ILE A 160 -11.15 2.29 -2.22
CA ILE A 160 -10.10 1.42 -1.68
C ILE A 160 -9.74 1.86 -0.25
N GLY A 161 -9.58 3.16 0.00
CA GLY A 161 -9.26 3.68 1.33
C GLY A 161 -10.33 3.33 2.36
N SER A 162 -11.61 3.49 2.02
CA SER A 162 -12.73 3.14 2.89
C SER A 162 -12.79 1.63 3.16
N SER A 163 -12.59 0.81 2.13
CA SER A 163 -12.55 -0.64 2.26
C SER A 163 -11.40 -1.10 3.15
N LEU A 164 -10.20 -0.56 2.95
CA LEU A 164 -9.03 -0.87 3.78
C LEU A 164 -9.24 -0.51 5.25
N LEU A 165 -9.82 0.66 5.54
CA LEU A 165 -10.16 1.05 6.90
C LEU A 165 -11.11 0.08 7.56
N LEU A 166 -12.18 -0.32 6.86
CA LEU A 166 -13.17 -1.27 7.35
C LEU A 166 -12.51 -2.64 7.64
N PHE A 167 -11.78 -3.19 6.68
CA PHE A 167 -11.15 -4.50 6.85
C PHE A 167 -10.03 -4.50 7.89
N ASN A 168 -9.26 -3.42 8.01
CA ASN A 168 -8.26 -3.27 9.06
C ASN A 168 -8.93 -3.22 10.44
N ALA A 169 -10.02 -2.47 10.60
CA ALA A 169 -10.77 -2.41 11.84
C ALA A 169 -11.34 -3.80 12.23
N LEU A 170 -11.91 -4.52 11.25
CA LEU A 170 -12.39 -5.89 11.46
C LEU A 170 -11.26 -6.83 11.86
N THR A 171 -10.10 -6.76 11.18
CA THR A 171 -8.93 -7.59 11.50
C THR A 171 -8.40 -7.32 12.90
N ILE A 172 -8.33 -6.05 13.31
CA ILE A 172 -7.93 -5.70 14.69
C ILE A 172 -8.97 -6.21 15.69
N SER A 173 -10.26 -6.14 15.35
CA SER A 173 -11.35 -6.63 16.21
C SER A 173 -11.28 -8.14 16.46
N THR A 174 -10.77 -8.92 15.49
CA THR A 174 -10.60 -10.38 15.68
C THR A 174 -9.62 -10.72 16.80
N LEU A 175 -8.63 -9.85 17.07
CA LEU A 175 -7.69 -10.00 18.18
C LEU A 175 -8.39 -10.05 19.54
N PHE A 176 -9.44 -9.24 19.73
CA PHE A 176 -10.23 -9.25 20.97
C PHE A 176 -11.05 -10.54 21.09
N VAL A 177 -11.61 -11.02 19.97
CA VAL A 177 -12.40 -12.25 19.94
C VAL A 177 -11.50 -13.47 20.24
N VAL A 178 -10.33 -13.57 19.64
CA VAL A 178 -9.36 -14.65 19.86
C VAL A 178 -8.90 -14.68 21.33
N ARG A 179 -8.53 -13.50 21.87
CA ARG A 179 -8.16 -13.39 23.29
C ARG A 179 -9.29 -13.76 24.24
N TRP A 180 -10.53 -13.40 23.90
CA TRP A 180 -11.71 -13.75 24.73
C TRP A 180 -12.01 -15.24 24.69
N ARG A 181 -11.70 -15.92 23.59
CA ARG A 181 -11.82 -17.37 23.45
C ARG A 181 -10.69 -18.16 24.11
N GLY A 182 -9.61 -17.49 24.53
CA GLY A 182 -8.47 -18.13 25.18
C GLY A 182 -7.55 -18.90 24.22
N GLU A 183 -7.60 -18.56 22.92
CA GLU A 183 -6.75 -19.14 21.88
C GLU A 183 -5.47 -18.31 21.68
#